data_34448eb5d6ca9c07fab57d79e297f8c0
#
_entry.id   34448eb5d6ca9c07fab57d79e297f8c0
#
_cell.length_a   1.000
_cell.length_b   1.000
_cell.length_c   1.000
_cell.angle_alpha   90.00
_cell.angle_beta   90.00
_cell.angle_gamma   90.00
#
_symmetry.space_group_name_H-M   'P 1'
#
loop_
_entity.id
_entity.type
_entity.pdbx_description
1 polymer ?
#
loop_
_entity_poly.entity_id
_entity_poly.type
_entity_poly.pdbx_seq_one_letter_code
_entity_poly.pdbx_strand_id
1 'polypeptide(L)'
;MSYTWIGSERPFLDTPTTIEQQGIHIGWYGGNTEAGANKNEDGLLVIQSEDGSVKLAVLLDAHQTATSAALIVQTLQQDEAKLQVILEQPDVFDVFEKYIVDLFSSVAFRQACQQVTGETSCLIVLQKESYLWWFSVGDCIAYLLHPDLAHWGQYGLNQRQFYEWIGQVNTFDLEVPCYTIGKRQLRAGHNIIVLMTDGVVDTPDQYFQRPEHLYQALVNDDKLKPNMQSILDHIHTQRGKDSATIISWGYSNSQAPQMPSDMP
;
A
#
# COMPACT_ATOMS: atom_id res chain seq x y z
N MET A 1 1.98 12.45 -12.90
CA MET A 1 1.25 11.39 -13.66
C MET A 1 0.62 10.42 -12.68
N SER A 2 -0.63 10.00 -12.91
CA SER A 2 -1.33 9.08 -12.02
C SER A 2 -1.70 7.78 -12.73
N TYR A 3 -1.80 6.68 -11.99
CA TYR A 3 -2.32 5.39 -12.43
C TYR A 3 -3.30 4.87 -11.39
N THR A 4 -4.46 4.38 -11.82
CA THR A 4 -5.49 3.81 -10.96
C THR A 4 -5.94 2.45 -11.48
N TRP A 5 -6.40 1.62 -10.56
CA TRP A 5 -7.02 0.34 -10.88
C TRP A 5 -8.01 -0.06 -9.79
N ILE A 6 -9.10 -0.68 -10.19
CA ILE A 6 -10.11 -1.28 -9.31
C ILE A 6 -10.31 -2.73 -9.75
N GLY A 7 -10.22 -3.65 -8.81
CA GLY A 7 -10.28 -5.10 -9.05
C GLY A 7 -11.55 -5.57 -9.73
N SER A 8 -12.71 -4.95 -9.42
CA SER A 8 -13.97 -5.29 -10.07
C SER A 8 -14.00 -4.97 -11.57
N GLU A 9 -13.17 -4.05 -12.07
CA GLU A 9 -13.08 -3.72 -13.48
C GLU A 9 -12.16 -4.70 -14.24
N ARG A 10 -11.09 -5.16 -13.57
CA ARG A 10 -10.14 -6.13 -14.12
C ARG A 10 -9.60 -7.03 -13.01
N PRO A 11 -10.24 -8.17 -12.75
CA PRO A 11 -10.03 -8.93 -11.51
C PRO A 11 -8.75 -9.79 -11.48
N PHE A 12 -8.09 -10.08 -12.59
CA PHE A 12 -6.89 -10.92 -12.65
C PHE A 12 -7.04 -12.30 -12.00
N LEU A 13 -8.24 -12.91 -12.06
CA LEU A 13 -8.48 -14.26 -11.56
C LEU A 13 -7.57 -15.26 -12.29
N ASP A 14 -6.96 -16.18 -11.56
CA ASP A 14 -6.03 -17.20 -12.06
C ASP A 14 -4.84 -16.66 -12.87
N THR A 15 -4.64 -15.35 -12.91
CA THR A 15 -3.66 -14.70 -13.80
C THR A 15 -2.77 -13.73 -13.04
N PRO A 16 -1.74 -14.22 -12.30
CA PRO A 16 -0.73 -13.36 -11.70
C PRO A 16 -0.09 -12.44 -12.73
N THR A 17 -0.11 -11.15 -12.48
CA THR A 17 0.34 -10.16 -13.46
C THR A 17 1.11 -9.04 -12.77
N THR A 18 2.22 -8.61 -13.37
CA THR A 18 3.01 -7.48 -12.89
C THR A 18 3.27 -6.48 -13.99
N ILE A 19 3.20 -5.20 -13.64
CA ILE A 19 3.63 -4.11 -14.51
C ILE A 19 4.66 -3.23 -13.81
N GLU A 20 5.29 -2.37 -14.57
CA GLU A 20 6.09 -1.27 -14.08
C GLU A 20 5.52 0.03 -14.63
N GLN A 21 5.31 0.99 -13.74
CA GLN A 21 4.79 2.30 -14.05
C GLN A 21 5.70 3.35 -13.43
N GLN A 22 6.59 3.93 -14.24
CA GLN A 22 7.53 4.99 -13.81
C GLN A 22 8.38 4.61 -12.58
N GLY A 23 8.95 3.40 -12.57
CA GLY A 23 9.77 2.91 -11.45
C GLY A 23 8.96 2.52 -10.20
N ILE A 24 7.64 2.48 -10.29
CA ILE A 24 6.76 1.80 -9.33
C ILE A 24 6.32 0.49 -9.96
N HIS A 25 6.55 -0.61 -9.25
CA HIS A 25 6.13 -1.94 -9.67
C HIS A 25 4.81 -2.27 -9.01
N ILE A 26 3.87 -2.80 -9.79
CA ILE A 26 2.53 -3.16 -9.32
C ILE A 26 2.27 -4.59 -9.75
N GLY A 27 1.77 -5.40 -8.84
CA GLY A 27 1.40 -6.77 -9.08
C GLY A 27 -0.01 -7.07 -8.58
N TRP A 28 -0.73 -7.90 -9.32
CA TRP A 28 -2.10 -8.32 -9.03
C TRP A 28 -2.29 -9.81 -9.20
N TYR A 29 -3.10 -10.36 -8.33
CA TYR A 29 -3.66 -11.69 -8.43
C TYR A 29 -5.04 -11.71 -7.77
N GLY A 30 -6.09 -12.05 -8.49
CA GLY A 30 -7.47 -12.00 -8.01
C GLY A 30 -7.94 -13.28 -7.33
N GLY A 31 -7.02 -14.16 -6.97
CA GLY A 31 -7.33 -15.46 -6.36
C GLY A 31 -7.54 -16.59 -7.38
N ASN A 32 -7.54 -17.81 -6.87
CA ASN A 32 -7.69 -19.04 -7.63
C ASN A 32 -9.16 -19.43 -7.72
N THR A 33 -9.70 -19.55 -8.94
CA THR A 33 -11.12 -19.89 -9.15
C THR A 33 -11.47 -21.31 -8.70
N GLU A 34 -10.53 -22.28 -8.80
CA GLU A 34 -10.74 -23.63 -8.26
C GLU A 34 -10.78 -23.64 -6.73
N ALA A 35 -10.16 -22.65 -6.07
CA ALA A 35 -10.26 -22.44 -4.62
C ALA A 35 -11.51 -21.64 -4.22
N GLY A 36 -12.32 -21.19 -5.20
CA GLY A 36 -13.56 -20.46 -4.98
C GLY A 36 -13.44 -18.93 -5.06
N ALA A 37 -12.34 -18.39 -5.59
CA ALA A 37 -12.26 -16.99 -5.93
C ALA A 37 -13.20 -16.67 -7.10
N ASN A 38 -13.93 -15.58 -7.03
CA ASN A 38 -14.89 -15.18 -8.08
C ASN A 38 -14.94 -13.67 -8.31
N LYS A 39 -14.15 -12.90 -7.59
CA LYS A 39 -14.08 -11.43 -7.64
C LYS A 39 -12.72 -10.96 -7.15
N ASN A 40 -12.39 -9.72 -7.44
CA ASN A 40 -11.29 -8.98 -6.84
C ASN A 40 -11.84 -7.62 -6.42
N GLU A 41 -11.67 -7.26 -5.17
CA GLU A 41 -12.23 -6.05 -4.57
C GLU A 41 -11.16 -5.02 -4.21
N ASP A 42 -9.89 -5.35 -4.44
CA ASP A 42 -8.78 -4.44 -4.19
C ASP A 42 -8.86 -3.19 -5.08
N GLY A 43 -8.22 -2.14 -4.65
CA GLY A 43 -8.09 -0.92 -5.41
C GLY A 43 -6.74 -0.24 -5.15
N LEU A 44 -6.28 0.54 -6.10
CA LEU A 44 -5.07 1.34 -5.91
C LEU A 44 -5.10 2.65 -6.69
N LEU A 45 -4.32 3.59 -6.17
CA LEU A 45 -3.92 4.81 -6.86
C LEU A 45 -2.42 5.01 -6.62
N VAL A 46 -1.64 5.28 -7.68
CA VAL A 46 -0.27 5.74 -7.56
C VAL A 46 -0.10 7.06 -8.29
N ILE A 47 0.62 7.98 -7.66
CA ILE A 47 0.99 9.28 -8.24
C ILE A 47 2.49 9.46 -8.07
N GLN A 48 3.14 9.95 -9.13
CA GLN A 48 4.54 10.31 -9.08
C GLN A 48 4.73 11.72 -9.63
N SER A 49 5.62 12.51 -9.00
CA SER A 49 6.07 13.79 -9.56
C SER A 49 6.85 13.57 -10.85
N GLU A 50 6.92 14.59 -11.71
CA GLU A 50 7.61 14.50 -13.01
C GLU A 50 9.09 14.17 -12.86
N ASP A 51 9.74 14.68 -11.82
CA ASP A 51 11.15 14.43 -11.50
C ASP A 51 11.41 13.12 -10.74
N GLY A 52 10.34 12.38 -10.38
CA GLY A 52 10.41 11.14 -9.64
C GLY A 52 10.79 11.28 -8.16
N SER A 53 10.93 12.51 -7.64
CA SER A 53 11.34 12.77 -6.26
C SER A 53 10.25 12.48 -5.23
N VAL A 54 8.97 12.51 -5.66
CA VAL A 54 7.80 12.23 -4.82
C VAL A 54 7.03 11.05 -5.40
N LYS A 55 6.71 10.08 -4.55
CA LYS A 55 5.85 8.94 -4.87
C LYS A 55 4.75 8.82 -3.82
N LEU A 56 3.52 8.76 -4.27
CA LEU A 56 2.34 8.49 -3.45
C LEU A 56 1.72 7.19 -3.94
N ALA A 57 1.49 6.25 -3.02
CA ALA A 57 0.77 5.01 -3.28
C ALA A 57 -0.38 4.88 -2.28
N VAL A 58 -1.55 4.56 -2.79
CA VAL A 58 -2.76 4.20 -2.03
C VAL A 58 -3.10 2.77 -2.39
N LEU A 59 -3.22 1.91 -1.39
CA LEU A 59 -3.65 0.51 -1.53
C LEU A 59 -4.89 0.29 -0.69
N LEU A 60 -5.87 -0.37 -1.28
CA LEU A 60 -7.19 -0.59 -0.72
C LEU A 60 -7.54 -2.07 -0.86
N ASP A 61 -8.00 -2.65 0.22
CA ASP A 61 -8.50 -4.03 0.30
C ASP A 61 -9.93 -3.99 0.79
N ALA A 62 -10.89 -4.18 -0.12
CA ALA A 62 -12.29 -3.99 0.19
C ALA A 62 -13.01 -5.32 0.42
N HIS A 63 -14.05 -5.25 1.26
CA HIS A 63 -14.91 -6.39 1.60
C HIS A 63 -16.32 -6.22 1.02
N GLN A 64 -16.98 -7.32 0.73
CA GLN A 64 -18.29 -7.44 0.07
C GLN A 64 -18.29 -7.00 -1.39
N THR A 65 -17.90 -5.75 -1.70
CA THR A 65 -17.79 -5.22 -3.05
C THR A 65 -16.62 -4.22 -3.13
N ALA A 66 -16.13 -3.95 -4.33
CA ALA A 66 -15.09 -2.95 -4.56
C ALA A 66 -15.58 -1.49 -4.46
N THR A 67 -16.85 -1.24 -4.06
CA THR A 67 -17.42 0.12 -4.12
C THR A 67 -16.80 1.07 -3.11
N SER A 68 -16.38 0.58 -1.94
CA SER A 68 -15.67 1.39 -0.94
C SER A 68 -14.26 1.77 -1.42
N ALA A 69 -13.52 0.84 -2.04
CA ALA A 69 -12.23 1.13 -2.66
C ALA A 69 -12.38 2.12 -3.82
N ALA A 70 -13.38 1.91 -4.69
CA ALA A 70 -13.68 2.81 -5.80
C ALA A 70 -14.03 4.22 -5.32
N LEU A 71 -14.79 4.37 -4.23
CA LEU A 71 -15.11 5.68 -3.65
C LEU A 71 -13.83 6.44 -3.28
N ILE A 72 -12.88 5.80 -2.59
CA ILE A 72 -11.63 6.46 -2.18
C ILE A 72 -10.81 6.86 -3.41
N VAL A 73 -10.62 5.94 -4.37
CA VAL A 73 -9.86 6.22 -5.60
C VAL A 73 -10.49 7.38 -6.37
N GLN A 74 -11.81 7.37 -6.59
CA GLN A 74 -12.51 8.43 -7.31
C GLN A 74 -12.42 9.78 -6.59
N THR A 75 -12.54 9.79 -5.25
CA THR A 75 -12.42 11.02 -4.45
C THR A 75 -11.04 11.63 -4.59
N LEU A 76 -9.98 10.81 -4.49
CA LEU A 76 -8.60 11.29 -4.67
C LEU A 76 -8.31 11.73 -6.12
N GLN A 77 -8.88 11.04 -7.12
CA GLN A 77 -8.77 11.46 -8.53
C GLN A 77 -9.45 12.80 -8.80
N GLN A 78 -10.62 13.03 -8.21
CA GLN A 78 -11.31 14.34 -8.34
C GLN A 78 -10.48 15.48 -7.77
N ASP A 79 -9.70 15.21 -6.74
CA ASP A 79 -8.78 16.16 -6.10
C ASP A 79 -7.36 16.13 -6.71
N GLU A 80 -7.12 15.48 -7.87
CA GLU A 80 -5.77 15.28 -8.43
C GLU A 80 -4.99 16.58 -8.57
N ALA A 81 -5.63 17.66 -9.08
CA ALA A 81 -4.97 18.96 -9.21
C ALA A 81 -4.52 19.54 -7.86
N LYS A 82 -5.33 19.36 -6.81
CA LYS A 82 -5.01 19.79 -5.45
C LYS A 82 -3.89 18.91 -4.87
N LEU A 83 -3.94 17.60 -5.12
CA LEU A 83 -2.88 16.67 -4.71
C LEU A 83 -1.54 17.04 -5.33
N GLN A 84 -1.48 17.39 -6.62
CA GLN A 84 -0.24 17.83 -7.27
C GLN A 84 0.35 19.04 -6.54
N VAL A 85 -0.47 20.05 -6.23
CA VAL A 85 -0.02 21.23 -5.47
C VAL A 85 0.49 20.86 -4.09
N ILE A 86 -0.17 19.94 -3.37
CA ILE A 86 0.26 19.47 -2.05
C ILE A 86 1.61 18.75 -2.13
N LEU A 87 1.78 17.87 -3.12
CA LEU A 87 2.99 17.06 -3.28
C LEU A 87 4.25 17.91 -3.57
N GLU A 88 4.08 19.11 -4.13
CA GLU A 88 5.17 20.05 -4.40
C GLU A 88 5.58 20.87 -3.15
N GLN A 89 4.76 20.92 -2.09
CA GLN A 89 5.05 21.72 -0.90
C GLN A 89 6.33 21.24 -0.18
N PRO A 90 7.13 22.15 0.40
CA PRO A 90 8.30 21.76 1.19
C PRO A 90 7.93 20.98 2.45
N ASP A 91 6.79 21.27 3.06
CA ASP A 91 6.21 20.66 4.25
C ASP A 91 5.14 19.60 3.90
N VAL A 92 5.31 18.92 2.79
CA VAL A 92 4.33 18.00 2.19
C VAL A 92 3.74 17.01 3.19
N PHE A 93 4.53 16.47 4.11
CA PHE A 93 4.04 15.44 5.03
C PHE A 93 2.98 15.97 5.98
N ASP A 94 3.15 17.19 6.50
CA ASP A 94 2.18 17.79 7.43
C ASP A 94 0.94 18.29 6.69
N VAL A 95 1.13 18.87 5.50
CA VAL A 95 0.01 19.34 4.65
C VAL A 95 -0.81 18.16 4.13
N PHE A 96 -0.15 17.07 3.69
CA PHE A 96 -0.83 15.89 3.18
C PHE A 96 -1.54 15.10 4.29
N GLU A 97 -0.93 14.97 5.46
CA GLU A 97 -1.55 14.39 6.65
C GLU A 97 -2.86 15.10 6.99
N LYS A 98 -2.79 16.43 7.11
CA LYS A 98 -3.98 17.24 7.35
C LYS A 98 -5.04 17.05 6.27
N TYR A 99 -4.62 17.05 5.00
CA TYR A 99 -5.54 16.85 3.88
C TYR A 99 -6.28 15.52 3.96
N ILE A 100 -5.59 14.41 4.20
CA ILE A 100 -6.19 13.07 4.28
C ILE A 100 -7.15 12.96 5.46
N VAL A 101 -6.75 13.45 6.64
CA VAL A 101 -7.59 13.40 7.84
C VAL A 101 -8.83 14.28 7.67
N ASP A 102 -8.68 15.50 7.16
CA ASP A 102 -9.80 16.41 6.88
C ASP A 102 -10.76 15.81 5.84
N LEU A 103 -10.23 15.19 4.78
CA LEU A 103 -11.02 14.53 3.73
C LEU A 103 -11.89 13.43 4.32
N PHE A 104 -11.29 12.47 5.01
CA PHE A 104 -12.01 11.30 5.55
C PHE A 104 -12.96 11.67 6.70
N SER A 105 -12.64 12.73 7.46
CA SER A 105 -13.51 13.27 8.51
C SER A 105 -14.66 14.13 7.98
N SER A 106 -14.60 14.55 6.71
CA SER A 106 -15.60 15.47 6.15
C SER A 106 -16.98 14.85 6.13
N VAL A 107 -18.01 15.67 6.35
CA VAL A 107 -19.43 15.23 6.31
C VAL A 107 -19.76 14.63 4.94
N ALA A 108 -19.27 15.24 3.86
CA ALA A 108 -19.54 14.80 2.49
C ALA A 108 -18.97 13.38 2.24
N PHE A 109 -17.70 13.13 2.64
CA PHE A 109 -17.08 11.83 2.46
C PHE A 109 -17.76 10.74 3.32
N ARG A 110 -18.05 11.03 4.58
CA ARG A 110 -18.76 10.09 5.47
C ARG A 110 -20.16 9.76 4.96
N GLN A 111 -20.90 10.75 4.42
CA GLN A 111 -22.19 10.49 3.78
C GLN A 111 -22.04 9.63 2.52
N ALA A 112 -21.00 9.82 1.72
CA ALA A 112 -20.73 8.96 0.57
C ALA A 112 -20.38 7.52 1.00
N CYS A 113 -19.63 7.33 2.09
CA CYS A 113 -19.36 6.02 2.68
C CYS A 113 -20.65 5.25 3.06
N GLN A 114 -21.70 5.94 3.49
CA GLN A 114 -22.99 5.32 3.82
C GLN A 114 -23.78 4.83 2.58
N GLN A 115 -23.35 5.22 1.37
CA GLN A 115 -24.01 4.83 0.12
C GLN A 115 -23.29 3.67 -0.59
N VAL A 116 -22.10 3.26 -0.13
CA VAL A 116 -21.37 2.11 -0.68
C VAL A 116 -21.79 0.82 0.03
N THR A 117 -21.52 -0.30 -0.59
CA THR A 117 -21.74 -1.63 -0.01
C THR A 117 -20.40 -2.23 0.38
N GLY A 118 -20.21 -2.44 1.68
CA GLY A 118 -18.98 -2.94 2.27
C GLY A 118 -18.01 -1.81 2.66
N GLU A 119 -16.90 -2.20 3.18
CA GLU A 119 -15.83 -1.36 3.71
C GLU A 119 -14.49 -1.77 3.12
N THR A 120 -13.46 -0.95 3.33
CA THR A 120 -12.09 -1.21 2.84
C THR A 120 -11.04 -0.90 3.90
N SER A 121 -9.99 -1.73 3.95
CA SER A 121 -8.70 -1.30 4.46
C SER A 121 -8.14 -0.20 3.58
N CYS A 122 -7.41 0.73 4.16
CA CYS A 122 -6.78 1.83 3.44
C CYS A 122 -5.35 2.05 3.95
N LEU A 123 -4.39 1.84 3.08
CA LEU A 123 -2.99 2.11 3.33
C LEU A 123 -2.47 3.14 2.33
N ILE A 124 -1.96 4.25 2.85
CA ILE A 124 -1.39 5.34 2.05
C ILE A 124 0.07 5.49 2.45
N VAL A 125 0.98 5.49 1.47
CA VAL A 125 2.41 5.75 1.69
C VAL A 125 2.87 6.86 0.76
N LEU A 126 3.47 7.88 1.34
CA LEU A 126 4.07 9.01 0.65
C LEU A 126 5.59 9.00 0.89
N GLN A 127 6.36 8.96 -0.19
CA GLN A 127 7.79 9.17 -0.16
C GLN A 127 8.13 10.54 -0.75
N LYS A 128 8.97 11.30 -0.07
CA LYS A 128 9.67 12.46 -0.64
C LYS A 128 11.12 12.41 -0.25
N GLU A 129 12.01 12.35 -1.24
CA GLU A 129 13.44 12.17 -1.01
C GLU A 129 13.71 10.98 -0.08
N SER A 130 14.51 11.15 0.98
CA SER A 130 14.88 10.11 1.94
C SER A 130 13.90 9.92 3.09
N TYR A 131 12.64 10.36 2.96
CA TYR A 131 11.64 10.23 4.00
C TYR A 131 10.39 9.54 3.51
N LEU A 132 9.77 8.75 4.40
CA LEU A 132 8.45 8.15 4.25
C LEU A 132 7.47 8.72 5.27
N TRP A 133 6.25 8.86 4.86
CA TRP A 133 5.07 9.04 5.69
C TRP A 133 4.06 7.95 5.31
N TRP A 134 3.32 7.46 6.28
CA TRP A 134 2.21 6.52 6.03
C TRP A 134 1.01 6.83 6.89
N PHE A 135 -0.16 6.48 6.36
CA PHE A 135 -1.45 6.44 7.02
C PHE A 135 -2.05 5.06 6.80
N SER A 136 -2.63 4.46 7.84
CA SER A 136 -3.20 3.12 7.78
C SER A 136 -4.48 3.01 8.59
N VAL A 137 -5.52 2.46 7.96
CA VAL A 137 -6.76 1.94 8.55
C VAL A 137 -6.92 0.52 8.02
N GLY A 138 -7.19 -0.45 8.89
CA GLY A 138 -7.36 -1.85 8.50
C GLY A 138 -6.06 -2.64 8.45
N ASP A 139 -6.01 -3.68 7.64
CA ASP A 139 -5.02 -4.73 7.72
C ASP A 139 -4.07 -4.86 6.52
N CYS A 140 -4.15 -3.94 5.55
CA CYS A 140 -3.09 -3.78 4.56
C CYS A 140 -1.73 -3.56 5.23
N ILE A 141 -0.65 -4.02 4.60
CA ILE A 141 0.68 -4.10 5.18
C ILE A 141 1.67 -3.22 4.41
N ALA A 142 2.45 -2.41 5.14
CA ALA A 142 3.58 -1.66 4.60
C ALA A 142 4.89 -2.16 5.18
N TYR A 143 5.85 -2.50 4.32
CA TYR A 143 7.22 -2.87 4.72
C TYR A 143 8.24 -1.89 4.16
N LEU A 144 9.29 -1.67 4.96
CA LEU A 144 10.54 -1.06 4.54
C LEU A 144 11.65 -2.12 4.62
N LEU A 145 12.14 -2.55 3.47
CA LEU A 145 13.15 -3.57 3.36
C LEU A 145 14.53 -2.92 3.18
N HIS A 146 15.42 -3.18 4.13
CA HIS A 146 16.83 -2.75 4.12
C HIS A 146 17.67 -3.72 4.94
N PRO A 147 18.93 -4.02 4.57
CA PRO A 147 19.77 -4.97 5.30
C PRO A 147 19.93 -4.66 6.80
N ASP A 148 20.17 -3.38 7.14
CA ASP A 148 20.30 -2.96 8.54
C ASP A 148 19.03 -3.20 9.36
N LEU A 149 17.86 -3.01 8.75
CA LEU A 149 16.58 -3.24 9.42
C LEU A 149 16.28 -4.73 9.54
N ALA A 150 16.56 -5.49 8.48
CA ALA A 150 16.42 -6.95 8.46
C ALA A 150 17.29 -7.63 9.52
N HIS A 151 18.52 -7.12 9.77
CA HIS A 151 19.39 -7.60 10.83
C HIS A 151 18.72 -7.55 12.22
N TRP A 152 17.84 -6.57 12.45
CA TRP A 152 17.10 -6.41 13.70
C TRP A 152 15.68 -6.99 13.64
N GLY A 153 15.30 -7.69 12.57
CA GLY A 153 13.95 -8.22 12.37
C GLY A 153 12.90 -7.12 12.19
N GLN A 154 13.32 -5.91 11.78
CA GLN A 154 12.44 -4.78 11.55
C GLN A 154 12.06 -4.67 10.07
N TYR A 155 10.80 -4.89 9.76
CA TYR A 155 10.25 -4.82 8.41
C TYR A 155 9.04 -3.89 8.33
N GLY A 156 8.11 -4.03 9.29
CA GLY A 156 6.83 -3.33 9.30
C GLY A 156 6.96 -1.83 9.54
N LEU A 157 6.21 -1.04 8.76
CA LEU A 157 5.95 0.37 9.00
C LEU A 157 4.68 0.57 9.82
N ASN A 158 3.63 -0.17 9.50
CA ASN A 158 2.35 -0.16 10.21
C ASN A 158 2.08 -1.49 10.92
N GLN A 159 1.00 -1.52 11.69
CA GLN A 159 0.44 -2.75 12.27
C GLN A 159 -0.93 -3.01 11.65
N ARG A 160 -1.26 -4.28 11.40
CA ARG A 160 -2.59 -4.69 10.95
C ARG A 160 -3.63 -4.37 12.04
N GLN A 161 -4.73 -3.74 11.63
CA GLN A 161 -5.89 -3.43 12.48
C GLN A 161 -7.10 -4.14 11.90
N PHE A 162 -7.71 -5.06 12.66
CA PHE A 162 -8.74 -5.98 12.13
C PHE A 162 -10.18 -5.51 12.36
N TYR A 163 -10.37 -4.35 12.99
CA TYR A 163 -11.70 -3.85 13.35
C TYR A 163 -11.97 -2.41 12.89
N GLU A 164 -11.04 -1.84 12.15
CA GLU A 164 -11.10 -0.47 11.64
C GLU A 164 -11.17 -0.48 10.11
N TRP A 165 -12.14 0.25 9.57
CA TRP A 165 -12.47 0.27 8.17
C TRP A 165 -12.87 1.67 7.69
N ILE A 166 -12.89 1.86 6.36
CA ILE A 166 -13.46 3.03 5.68
C ILE A 166 -14.52 2.54 4.69
N GLY A 167 -15.78 2.96 4.85
CA GLY A 167 -16.88 2.56 3.99
C GLY A 167 -18.19 2.48 4.76
N GLN A 168 -18.98 1.45 4.53
CA GLN A 168 -20.26 1.24 5.22
C GLN A 168 -20.05 1.15 6.73
N VAL A 169 -19.05 0.42 7.18
CA VAL A 169 -18.47 0.55 8.53
C VAL A 169 -17.29 1.51 8.41
N ASN A 170 -17.31 2.60 9.21
CA ASN A 170 -16.36 3.68 9.02
C ASN A 170 -15.79 4.17 10.35
N THR A 171 -14.49 4.04 10.54
CA THR A 171 -13.80 4.52 11.74
C THR A 171 -13.99 6.02 11.96
N PHE A 172 -14.17 6.81 10.89
CA PHE A 172 -14.39 8.27 10.98
C PHE A 172 -15.81 8.66 11.45
N ASP A 173 -16.71 7.69 11.64
CA ASP A 173 -18.00 7.91 12.28
C ASP A 173 -17.93 7.75 13.81
N LEU A 174 -16.82 7.24 14.33
CA LEU A 174 -16.59 7.12 15.77
C LEU A 174 -16.30 8.48 16.41
N GLU A 175 -16.55 8.60 17.71
CA GLU A 175 -16.18 9.79 18.48
C GLU A 175 -14.68 10.07 18.41
N VAL A 176 -13.86 9.01 18.40
CA VAL A 176 -12.41 9.06 18.18
C VAL A 176 -12.08 8.13 17.01
N PRO A 177 -11.79 8.66 15.82
CA PRO A 177 -11.37 7.86 14.69
C PRO A 177 -10.09 7.07 14.98
N CYS A 178 -10.09 5.77 14.66
CA CYS A 178 -8.96 4.89 14.88
C CYS A 178 -8.19 4.68 13.56
N TYR A 179 -6.97 5.19 13.51
CA TYR A 179 -6.02 5.03 12.41
C TYR A 179 -4.59 5.17 12.93
N THR A 180 -3.61 4.77 12.15
CA THR A 180 -2.20 4.98 12.47
C THR A 180 -1.53 5.88 11.44
N ILE A 181 -0.63 6.73 11.92
CA ILE A 181 0.25 7.58 11.09
C ILE A 181 1.68 7.41 11.60
N GLY A 182 2.63 7.43 10.68
CA GLY A 182 4.03 7.43 11.04
C GLY A 182 4.90 8.12 9.99
N LYS A 183 6.11 8.49 10.43
CA LYS A 183 7.16 9.08 9.58
C LYS A 183 8.47 8.35 9.83
N ARG A 184 9.26 8.13 8.79
CA ARG A 184 10.56 7.48 8.92
C ARG A 184 11.55 7.98 7.88
N GLN A 185 12.81 8.16 8.29
CA GLN A 185 13.92 8.38 7.38
C GLN A 185 14.38 7.02 6.82
N LEU A 186 14.62 6.97 5.51
CA LEU A 186 15.22 5.82 4.82
C LEU A 186 16.69 5.66 5.23
N ARG A 187 17.16 4.42 5.31
CA ARG A 187 18.54 4.10 5.63
C ARG A 187 19.46 4.44 4.47
N ALA A 188 20.75 4.63 4.74
CA ALA A 188 21.75 4.81 3.68
C ALA A 188 21.86 3.55 2.81
N GLY A 189 21.99 3.73 1.51
CA GLY A 189 22.00 2.64 0.55
C GLY A 189 20.61 2.34 -0.03
N HIS A 190 20.41 1.12 -0.52
CA HIS A 190 19.21 0.73 -1.23
C HIS A 190 18.09 0.30 -0.27
N ASN A 191 16.97 0.98 -0.35
CA ASN A 191 15.74 0.70 0.39
C ASN A 191 14.67 0.24 -0.58
N ILE A 192 13.87 -0.76 -0.20
CA ILE A 192 12.68 -1.19 -0.95
C ILE A 192 11.45 -0.93 -0.08
N ILE A 193 10.50 -0.20 -0.63
CA ILE A 193 9.20 0.08 -0.02
C ILE A 193 8.19 -0.88 -0.64
N VAL A 194 7.39 -1.55 0.18
CA VAL A 194 6.39 -2.53 -0.25
C VAL A 194 5.08 -2.26 0.46
N LEU A 195 4.00 -2.15 -0.30
CA LEU A 195 2.62 -2.18 0.21
C LEU A 195 1.96 -3.45 -0.33
N MET A 196 1.17 -4.12 0.48
CA MET A 196 0.46 -5.32 0.08
C MET A 196 -0.87 -5.48 0.81
N THR A 197 -1.85 -6.09 0.13
CA THR A 197 -3.07 -6.60 0.76
C THR A 197 -2.76 -7.91 1.50
N ASP A 198 -3.65 -8.33 2.36
CA ASP A 198 -3.42 -9.50 3.21
C ASP A 198 -3.41 -10.83 2.44
N GLY A 199 -4.04 -10.89 1.26
CA GLY A 199 -3.97 -12.05 0.37
C GLY A 199 -2.55 -12.46 -0.04
N VAL A 200 -1.55 -11.57 0.14
CA VAL A 200 -0.13 -11.92 -0.07
C VAL A 200 0.40 -12.80 1.06
N VAL A 201 -0.03 -12.54 2.29
CA VAL A 201 0.49 -13.23 3.48
C VAL A 201 -0.43 -14.34 3.99
N ASP A 202 -1.74 -14.21 3.77
CA ASP A 202 -2.75 -15.15 4.25
C ASP A 202 -2.98 -16.30 3.23
N THR A 203 -1.88 -16.85 2.72
CA THR A 203 -1.86 -18.01 1.81
C THR A 203 -2.02 -19.33 2.56
N PRO A 204 -2.47 -20.42 1.91
CA PRO A 204 -2.65 -21.72 2.55
C PRO A 204 -1.40 -22.28 3.23
N ASP A 205 -0.20 -22.02 2.68
CA ASP A 205 1.08 -22.44 3.24
C ASP A 205 1.68 -21.45 4.25
N GLN A 206 1.08 -20.26 4.36
CA GLN A 206 1.53 -19.17 5.26
C GLN A 206 2.99 -18.76 5.06
N TYR A 207 3.54 -19.03 3.87
CA TYR A 207 4.97 -18.83 3.61
C TYR A 207 5.39 -17.37 3.81
N PHE A 208 4.62 -16.44 3.25
CA PHE A 208 4.90 -15.01 3.32
C PHE A 208 4.39 -14.31 4.59
N GLN A 209 3.80 -15.03 5.55
CA GLN A 209 3.55 -14.48 6.89
C GLN A 209 4.86 -14.14 7.62
N ARG A 210 5.97 -14.77 7.22
CA ARG A 210 7.29 -14.42 7.73
C ARG A 210 7.90 -13.31 6.87
N PRO A 211 8.11 -12.11 7.42
CA PRO A 211 8.66 -10.98 6.66
C PRO A 211 10.01 -11.27 6.02
N GLU A 212 10.80 -12.17 6.64
CA GLU A 212 12.11 -12.60 6.12
C GLU A 212 12.00 -13.25 4.75
N HIS A 213 10.92 -14.00 4.49
CA HIS A 213 10.70 -14.64 3.20
C HIS A 213 10.40 -13.61 2.11
N LEU A 214 9.59 -12.58 2.42
CA LEU A 214 9.35 -11.45 1.52
C LEU A 214 10.63 -10.64 1.28
N TYR A 215 11.40 -10.39 2.35
CA TYR A 215 12.70 -9.74 2.22
C TYR A 215 13.62 -10.51 1.26
N GLN A 216 13.79 -11.82 1.48
CA GLN A 216 14.62 -12.66 0.63
C GLN A 216 14.11 -12.70 -0.82
N ALA A 217 12.79 -12.77 -1.02
CA ALA A 217 12.20 -12.82 -2.35
C ALA A 217 12.39 -11.51 -3.12
N LEU A 218 12.33 -10.34 -2.47
CA LEU A 218 12.34 -9.04 -3.13
C LEU A 218 13.74 -8.43 -3.26
N VAL A 219 14.68 -8.75 -2.36
CA VAL A 219 16.02 -8.13 -2.34
C VAL A 219 17.01 -8.86 -3.27
N ASN A 220 16.71 -10.08 -3.70
CA ASN A 220 17.56 -10.81 -4.63
C ASN A 220 17.60 -10.11 -6.02
N ASP A 221 18.78 -9.76 -6.48
CA ASP A 221 19.12 -9.33 -7.86
C ASP A 221 18.63 -7.94 -8.31
N ASP A 222 18.22 -7.01 -7.47
CA ASP A 222 17.73 -5.65 -7.82
C ASP A 222 16.63 -5.64 -8.91
N LYS A 223 15.88 -6.74 -9.06
CA LYS A 223 14.84 -6.94 -10.08
C LYS A 223 13.46 -7.06 -9.47
N LEU A 224 12.91 -5.95 -8.99
CA LEU A 224 11.61 -5.98 -8.29
C LEU A 224 10.49 -6.64 -9.10
N LYS A 225 10.37 -6.33 -10.39
CA LYS A 225 9.26 -6.85 -11.21
C LYS A 225 9.25 -8.39 -11.31
N PRO A 226 10.31 -9.08 -11.74
CA PRO A 226 10.31 -10.54 -11.77
C PRO A 226 10.22 -11.16 -10.37
N ASN A 227 10.77 -10.51 -9.34
CA ASN A 227 10.67 -10.98 -7.96
C ASN A 227 9.20 -10.93 -7.47
N MET A 228 8.49 -9.83 -7.74
CA MET A 228 7.06 -9.72 -7.43
C MET A 228 6.22 -10.73 -8.22
N GLN A 229 6.54 -10.95 -9.51
CA GLN A 229 5.87 -11.99 -10.30
C GLN A 229 6.04 -13.37 -9.65
N SER A 230 7.26 -13.70 -9.20
CA SER A 230 7.51 -14.99 -8.52
C SER A 230 6.73 -15.15 -7.22
N ILE A 231 6.52 -14.06 -6.45
CA ILE A 231 5.66 -14.07 -5.25
C ILE A 231 4.21 -14.41 -5.65
N LEU A 232 3.66 -13.72 -6.64
CA LEU A 232 2.28 -13.93 -7.09
C LEU A 232 2.09 -15.32 -7.73
N ASP A 233 3.09 -15.81 -8.47
CA ASP A 233 3.08 -17.17 -9.03
C ASP A 233 3.11 -18.24 -7.92
N HIS A 234 3.84 -17.99 -6.82
CA HIS A 234 3.82 -18.85 -5.65
C HIS A 234 2.41 -18.90 -5.03
N ILE A 235 1.79 -17.72 -4.79
CA ILE A 235 0.43 -17.61 -4.23
C ILE A 235 -0.57 -18.38 -5.12
N HIS A 236 -0.48 -18.22 -6.44
CA HIS A 236 -1.31 -18.97 -7.40
C HIS A 236 -1.09 -20.48 -7.29
N THR A 237 0.17 -20.92 -7.23
CA THR A 237 0.54 -22.34 -7.10
C THR A 237 0.00 -22.95 -5.81
N GLN A 238 -0.02 -22.17 -4.72
CA GLN A 238 -0.60 -22.56 -3.44
C GLN A 238 -2.13 -22.47 -3.41
N ARG A 239 -2.77 -22.12 -4.53
CA ARG A 239 -4.22 -21.93 -4.64
C ARG A 239 -4.76 -20.88 -3.66
N GLY A 240 -4.03 -19.77 -3.50
CA GLY A 240 -4.52 -18.63 -2.74
C GLY A 240 -5.90 -18.23 -3.24
N LYS A 241 -6.88 -18.16 -2.33
CA LYS A 241 -8.26 -17.81 -2.68
C LYS A 241 -8.47 -16.30 -2.72
N ASP A 242 -7.80 -15.61 -1.83
CA ASP A 242 -7.95 -14.18 -1.67
C ASP A 242 -7.19 -13.39 -2.74
N SER A 243 -7.66 -12.18 -3.00
CA SER A 243 -6.97 -11.25 -3.89
C SER A 243 -5.66 -10.79 -3.24
N ALA A 244 -4.61 -10.70 -4.05
CA ALA A 244 -3.30 -10.28 -3.61
C ALA A 244 -2.78 -9.15 -4.51
N THR A 245 -2.67 -7.96 -3.96
CA THR A 245 -2.13 -6.77 -4.64
C THR A 245 -0.85 -6.32 -3.95
N ILE A 246 0.20 -6.07 -4.75
CA ILE A 246 1.50 -5.60 -4.27
C ILE A 246 1.88 -4.33 -5.02
N ILE A 247 2.32 -3.30 -4.30
CA ILE A 247 2.95 -2.09 -4.86
C ILE A 247 4.35 -2.01 -4.27
N SER A 248 5.38 -1.80 -5.10
CA SER A 248 6.76 -1.71 -4.60
C SER A 248 7.62 -0.78 -5.45
N TRP A 249 8.59 -0.11 -4.81
CA TRP A 249 9.62 0.64 -5.50
C TRP A 249 10.92 0.68 -4.68
N GLY A 250 12.03 0.87 -5.38
CA GLY A 250 13.33 1.07 -4.77
C GLY A 250 13.68 2.56 -4.61
N TYR A 251 14.47 2.86 -3.60
CA TYR A 251 15.08 4.18 -3.39
C TYR A 251 16.50 4.03 -2.83
N SER A 252 17.47 4.65 -3.49
CA SER A 252 18.86 4.68 -3.00
C SER A 252 19.12 6.00 -2.28
N ASN A 253 19.33 5.93 -0.96
CA ASN A 253 19.66 7.07 -0.13
C ASN A 253 21.19 7.20 -0.03
N SER A 254 21.75 8.28 -0.56
CA SER A 254 23.19 8.59 -0.50
C SER A 254 23.62 9.27 0.81
N GLN A 255 22.67 9.69 1.65
CA GLN A 255 22.96 10.36 2.92
C GLN A 255 23.41 9.34 3.97
N ALA A 256 24.41 9.71 4.77
CA ALA A 256 24.80 8.90 5.92
C ALA A 256 23.62 8.79 6.90
N PRO A 257 23.36 7.58 7.44
CA PRO A 257 22.29 7.41 8.41
C PRO A 257 22.64 8.11 9.72
N GLN A 258 21.62 8.60 10.41
CA GLN A 258 21.81 8.96 11.81
C GLN A 258 22.05 7.68 12.62
N MET A 259 23.14 7.69 13.38
CA MET A 259 23.51 6.58 14.26
C MET A 259 23.34 7.02 15.72
N PRO A 260 23.05 6.10 16.64
CA PRO A 260 23.13 6.37 18.06
C PRO A 260 24.52 6.88 18.45
N SER A 261 24.59 7.75 19.45
CA SER A 261 25.86 8.40 19.87
C SER A 261 26.92 7.45 20.43
N ASP A 262 26.53 6.22 20.73
CA ASP A 262 27.38 5.14 21.26
C ASP A 262 27.79 4.11 20.19
N MET A 263 27.38 4.32 18.95
CA MET A 263 27.83 3.51 17.82
C MET A 263 28.87 4.28 16.99
N PRO A 264 29.97 3.61 16.58
CA PRO A 264 31.02 4.24 15.76
C PRO A 264 30.57 4.62 14.36
#